data_07f94ce9f50fc6c8e6cf0a80b90d5341
#
_entry.id   07f94ce9f50fc6c8e6cf0a80b90d5341
#
_cell.length_a   1.000
_cell.length_b   1.000
_cell.length_c   1.000
_cell.angle_alpha   90.00
_cell.angle_beta   90.00
_cell.angle_gamma   90.00
#
_symmetry.space_group_name_H-M   'P 1'
#
loop_
_entity.id
_entity.type
_entity.pdbx_description
1 polymer ?
#
loop_
_entity_poly.entity_id
_entity_poly.type
_entity_poly.pdbx_seq_one_letter_code
_entity_poly.pdbx_strand_id
1 'polypeptide(L)'
;MQDDGGNRTWIVRLDPAGPGVRLAVKDCIDVAGLPTTVGCPVIAERASPAAQDAVVVAAARRSGAQIVGKTNLTELCWSAVGTNAWSGMPVNPLDPGRLPGGSSSGSAVAVASGEADVALGTDTGGSVRIPAACCGVVGLKTTWGRVPVEGVYPLAPSLDTVGLLGADVAAVERGMRLIEPGFAAGSCEPRVARVRPETDPQVDAAVEAAIDAALAAAGIVTRQVPGPDFAAASAAASVLIDVEAYQVNEYLMPDLARLSPYNQRNLPEAAAVTPDQVAAANRTRASVREWFAGLLARDPFLAMPTLVSAPPLIGGPRIPLTVLTMPANLAGLPALALPVPGGPAGLPASLQLIGLPGSEEQLVGLGRFVEAAVAAG
;
A
#
# COMPACT_ATOMS: atom_id res chain seq x y z
N MET A 1 23.64 5.10 8.62
CA MET A 1 23.17 4.19 7.55
C MET A 1 24.26 3.16 7.29
N GLN A 2 23.97 1.89 7.42
CA GLN A 2 24.87 0.84 6.93
C GLN A 2 24.88 0.89 5.40
N ASP A 3 26.03 0.68 4.79
CA ASP A 3 26.15 0.59 3.32
C ASP A 3 25.53 -0.75 2.89
N ASP A 4 24.33 -0.70 2.30
CA ASP A 4 23.59 -1.85 1.75
C ASP A 4 23.96 -2.13 0.29
N GLY A 5 25.16 -1.74 -0.14
CA GLY A 5 25.63 -1.91 -1.52
C GLY A 5 24.90 -1.00 -2.52
N GLY A 6 24.29 0.08 -2.05
CA GLY A 6 23.58 1.05 -2.88
C GLY A 6 22.10 0.74 -3.14
N ASN A 7 21.55 -0.35 -2.60
CA ASN A 7 20.14 -0.76 -2.85
C ASN A 7 19.10 0.14 -2.16
N ARG A 8 19.48 0.85 -1.09
CA ARG A 8 18.61 1.80 -0.38
C ARG A 8 17.29 1.21 0.16
N THR A 9 17.22 -0.09 0.36
CA THR A 9 16.04 -0.78 0.89
C THR A 9 15.78 -0.45 2.36
N TRP A 10 16.84 -0.22 3.14
CA TRP A 10 16.81 -0.12 4.58
C TRP A 10 17.20 1.28 5.10
N ILE A 11 16.47 1.76 6.11
CA ILE A 11 16.93 2.84 6.99
C ILE A 11 17.83 2.26 8.09
N VAL A 12 17.39 1.16 8.69
CA VAL A 12 18.17 0.38 9.67
C VAL A 12 18.01 -1.09 9.34
N ARG A 13 19.11 -1.80 9.14
CA ARG A 13 19.12 -3.25 8.99
C ARG A 13 19.56 -3.91 10.29
N LEU A 14 18.84 -4.95 10.68
CA LEU A 14 19.15 -5.80 11.81
C LEU A 14 19.50 -7.22 11.29
N ASP A 15 20.34 -7.92 12.05
CA ASP A 15 20.68 -9.31 11.80
C ASP A 15 20.22 -10.16 13.01
N PRO A 16 18.91 -10.47 13.11
CA PRO A 16 18.38 -11.24 14.20
C PRO A 16 18.85 -12.68 14.10
N ALA A 17 19.36 -13.21 15.22
CA ALA A 17 19.72 -14.62 15.34
C ALA A 17 18.50 -15.44 15.74
N GLY A 18 18.25 -16.56 15.05
CA GLY A 18 17.26 -17.55 15.46
C GLY A 18 16.19 -17.87 14.40
N PRO A 19 15.37 -18.89 14.68
CA PRO A 19 14.26 -19.25 13.81
C PRO A 19 13.09 -18.25 13.94
N GLY A 20 12.31 -18.10 12.88
CA GLY A 20 11.10 -17.25 12.87
C GLY A 20 10.91 -16.58 11.52
N VAL A 21 9.71 -16.02 11.31
CA VAL A 21 9.40 -15.27 10.11
C VAL A 21 10.17 -13.96 10.14
N ARG A 22 10.97 -13.69 9.11
CA ARG A 22 11.73 -12.44 8.93
C ARG A 22 10.77 -11.33 8.56
N LEU A 23 10.53 -10.42 9.50
CA LEU A 23 9.59 -9.30 9.36
C LEU A 23 10.33 -7.98 9.19
N ALA A 24 10.17 -7.35 8.03
CA ALA A 24 10.59 -5.98 7.79
C ALA A 24 9.51 -5.00 8.26
N VAL A 25 9.90 -3.84 8.77
CA VAL A 25 8.98 -2.84 9.33
C VAL A 25 9.21 -1.49 8.67
N LYS A 26 8.19 -0.90 8.05
CA LYS A 26 8.29 0.44 7.46
C LYS A 26 8.70 1.48 8.50
N ASP A 27 9.60 2.40 8.15
CA ASP A 27 10.19 3.36 9.10
C ASP A 27 9.26 4.51 9.51
N CYS A 28 7.96 4.30 9.44
CA CYS A 28 6.93 5.10 10.12
C CYS A 28 6.26 4.31 11.26
N ILE A 29 6.72 3.09 11.56
CA ILE A 29 6.17 2.20 12.60
C ILE A 29 7.24 2.00 13.66
N ASP A 30 6.90 2.23 14.93
CA ASP A 30 7.84 2.15 16.03
C ASP A 30 8.31 0.71 16.29
N VAL A 31 9.63 0.58 16.43
CA VAL A 31 10.31 -0.62 16.89
C VAL A 31 11.14 -0.23 18.11
N ALA A 32 10.89 -0.86 19.25
CA ALA A 32 11.58 -0.55 20.51
C ALA A 32 13.10 -0.55 20.35
N GLY A 33 13.74 0.50 20.85
CA GLY A 33 15.19 0.69 20.77
C GLY A 33 15.69 1.30 19.45
N LEU A 34 14.83 1.52 18.45
CA LEU A 34 15.18 2.15 17.18
C LEU A 34 14.44 3.49 17.00
N PRO A 35 15.05 4.50 16.37
CA PRO A 35 14.34 5.73 16.02
C PRO A 35 13.34 5.48 14.89
N THR A 36 12.27 6.26 14.87
CA THR A 36 11.31 6.34 13.75
C THR A 36 11.54 7.67 13.04
N THR A 37 12.08 7.61 11.81
CA THR A 37 12.54 8.81 11.08
C THR A 37 11.54 9.29 10.04
N VAL A 38 10.58 8.44 9.68
CA VAL A 38 9.58 8.70 8.63
C VAL A 38 10.22 9.11 7.29
N GLY A 39 11.47 8.69 7.07
CA GLY A 39 12.27 9.06 5.90
C GLY A 39 12.56 10.57 5.79
N CYS A 40 12.48 11.32 6.88
CA CYS A 40 12.63 12.77 6.94
C CYS A 40 13.89 13.14 7.74
N PRO A 41 14.85 13.89 7.17
CA PRO A 41 16.10 14.26 7.85
C PRO A 41 15.85 15.10 9.10
N VAL A 42 14.85 15.98 9.09
CA VAL A 42 14.52 16.84 10.22
C VAL A 42 14.00 16.03 11.40
N ILE A 43 13.15 15.03 11.12
CA ILE A 43 12.66 14.11 12.15
C ILE A 43 13.80 13.22 12.63
N ALA A 44 14.62 12.67 11.72
CA ALA A 44 15.73 11.80 12.07
C ALA A 44 16.73 12.43 13.05
N GLU A 45 17.03 13.72 12.89
CA GLU A 45 17.93 14.46 13.81
C GLU A 45 17.35 14.64 15.22
N ARG A 46 16.03 14.62 15.34
CA ARG A 46 15.31 14.85 16.62
C ARG A 46 14.80 13.57 17.24
N ALA A 47 14.77 12.47 16.46
CA ALA A 47 14.21 11.21 16.90
C ALA A 47 15.08 10.56 17.97
N SER A 48 14.45 10.16 19.07
CA SER A 48 15.02 9.24 20.04
C SER A 48 14.57 7.81 19.73
N PRO A 49 15.32 6.78 20.16
CA PRO A 49 14.85 5.41 20.08
C PRO A 49 13.47 5.26 20.73
N ALA A 50 12.54 4.58 20.05
CA ALA A 50 11.21 4.34 20.58
C ALA A 50 11.29 3.54 21.88
N ALA A 51 10.54 3.97 22.90
CA ALA A 51 10.55 3.33 24.23
C ALA A 51 9.87 1.95 24.19
N GLN A 52 8.96 1.74 23.25
CA GLN A 52 8.19 0.50 23.06
C GLN A 52 7.90 0.25 21.58
N ASP A 53 7.60 -1.00 21.26
CA ASP A 53 7.10 -1.36 19.94
C ASP A 53 5.72 -0.75 19.69
N ALA A 54 5.41 -0.41 18.44
CA ALA A 54 4.02 -0.21 18.01
C ALA A 54 3.19 -1.47 18.34
N VAL A 55 1.90 -1.31 18.59
CA VAL A 55 1.01 -2.42 18.98
C VAL A 55 1.11 -3.59 18.00
N VAL A 56 1.15 -3.30 16.70
CA VAL A 56 1.28 -4.30 15.64
C VAL A 56 2.63 -5.03 15.67
N VAL A 57 3.73 -4.33 15.96
CA VAL A 57 5.08 -4.93 16.08
C VAL A 57 5.18 -5.78 17.33
N ALA A 58 4.64 -5.32 18.46
CA ALA A 58 4.59 -6.09 19.69
C ALA A 58 3.78 -7.38 19.52
N ALA A 59 2.66 -7.34 18.78
CA ALA A 59 1.88 -8.52 18.45
C ALA A 59 2.68 -9.53 17.61
N ALA A 60 3.37 -9.03 16.56
CA ALA A 60 4.20 -9.86 15.70
C ALA A 60 5.36 -10.52 16.48
N ARG A 61 6.04 -9.80 17.38
CA ARG A 61 7.09 -10.37 18.24
C ARG A 61 6.56 -11.46 19.16
N ARG A 62 5.40 -11.25 19.79
CA ARG A 62 4.75 -12.29 20.63
C ARG A 62 4.42 -13.55 19.83
N SER A 63 4.16 -13.42 18.54
CA SER A 63 3.91 -14.51 17.60
C SER A 63 5.20 -15.10 17.00
N GLY A 64 6.40 -14.69 17.48
CA GLY A 64 7.69 -15.25 17.06
C GLY A 64 8.31 -14.61 15.82
N ALA A 65 7.86 -13.44 15.39
CA ALA A 65 8.49 -12.71 14.30
C ALA A 65 9.91 -12.23 14.65
N GLN A 66 10.82 -12.35 13.70
CA GLN A 66 12.17 -11.79 13.75
C GLN A 66 12.21 -10.47 13.01
N ILE A 67 12.33 -9.34 13.71
CA ILE A 67 12.42 -8.04 13.07
C ILE A 67 13.80 -7.91 12.42
N VAL A 68 13.82 -7.82 11.06
CA VAL A 68 15.07 -7.75 10.27
C VAL A 68 15.48 -6.31 9.93
N GLY A 69 14.68 -5.31 10.32
CA GLY A 69 15.05 -3.91 10.17
C GLY A 69 13.88 -2.99 9.91
N LYS A 70 14.22 -1.70 9.78
CA LYS A 70 13.28 -0.63 9.37
C LYS A 70 13.53 -0.26 7.93
N THR A 71 12.50 -0.35 7.09
CA THR A 71 12.60 -0.17 5.64
C THR A 71 12.41 1.28 5.24
N ASN A 72 13.07 1.63 4.13
CA ASN A 72 12.95 2.93 3.48
C ASN A 72 11.51 3.20 2.99
N LEU A 73 11.20 4.47 2.86
CA LEU A 73 9.88 4.96 2.49
C LEU A 73 9.98 6.34 1.82
N THR A 74 8.92 6.75 1.15
CA THR A 74 8.79 8.15 0.74
C THR A 74 8.66 9.06 1.96
N GLU A 75 9.37 10.18 1.99
CA GLU A 75 9.38 11.14 3.10
C GLU A 75 7.96 11.50 3.56
N LEU A 76 7.72 11.43 4.88
CA LEU A 76 6.44 11.65 5.55
C LEU A 76 5.29 10.75 5.04
N CYS A 77 5.59 9.65 4.36
CA CYS A 77 4.62 8.77 3.70
C CYS A 77 3.76 9.46 2.61
N TRP A 78 4.05 10.70 2.24
CA TRP A 78 3.15 11.57 1.47
C TRP A 78 3.40 11.58 -0.05
N SER A 79 3.79 10.45 -0.62
CA SER A 79 3.83 10.24 -2.08
C SER A 79 3.88 8.76 -2.42
N ALA A 80 3.37 8.40 -3.60
CA ALA A 80 3.29 7.02 -4.08
C ALA A 80 4.45 6.60 -5.00
N VAL A 81 5.45 7.46 -5.23
CA VAL A 81 6.52 7.17 -6.21
C VAL A 81 7.69 6.34 -5.67
N GLY A 82 7.88 6.31 -4.36
CA GLY A 82 8.95 5.53 -3.72
C GLY A 82 10.32 6.19 -3.71
N THR A 83 10.42 7.45 -4.14
CA THR A 83 11.67 8.23 -4.07
C THR A 83 11.79 8.91 -2.71
N ASN A 84 13.03 9.05 -2.22
CA ASN A 84 13.33 9.83 -1.02
C ASN A 84 14.64 10.62 -1.25
N ALA A 85 14.59 11.94 -1.06
CA ALA A 85 15.74 12.81 -1.32
C ALA A 85 16.87 12.63 -0.29
N TRP A 86 16.53 12.15 0.92
CA TRP A 86 17.47 11.94 2.01
C TRP A 86 18.05 10.53 2.04
N SER A 87 17.17 9.52 2.05
CA SER A 87 17.58 8.11 2.18
C SER A 87 17.76 7.39 0.84
N GLY A 88 17.49 8.06 -0.27
CA GLY A 88 17.57 7.48 -1.61
C GLY A 88 16.30 6.70 -1.99
N MET A 89 16.33 6.03 -3.12
CA MET A 89 15.24 5.23 -3.67
C MET A 89 15.66 3.76 -3.72
N PRO A 90 14.86 2.82 -3.15
CA PRO A 90 15.09 1.39 -3.33
C PRO A 90 15.05 1.01 -4.82
N VAL A 91 15.91 0.09 -5.21
CA VAL A 91 15.96 -0.41 -6.60
C VAL A 91 14.84 -1.40 -6.83
N ASN A 92 14.02 -1.18 -7.85
CA ASN A 92 12.93 -2.10 -8.20
C ASN A 92 13.50 -3.43 -8.71
N PRO A 93 13.22 -4.58 -8.06
CA PRO A 93 13.81 -5.87 -8.45
C PRO A 93 13.31 -6.41 -9.80
N LEU A 94 12.14 -5.97 -10.28
CA LEU A 94 11.62 -6.39 -11.58
C LEU A 94 12.32 -5.67 -12.75
N ASP A 95 12.64 -4.38 -12.56
CA ASP A 95 13.30 -3.55 -13.57
C ASP A 95 13.94 -2.34 -12.86
N PRO A 96 15.29 -2.29 -12.77
CA PRO A 96 16.00 -1.18 -12.12
C PRO A 96 15.75 0.20 -12.76
N GLY A 97 15.24 0.25 -13.99
CA GLY A 97 14.86 1.48 -14.69
C GLY A 97 13.49 2.03 -14.29
N ARG A 98 12.76 1.35 -13.39
CA ARG A 98 11.41 1.73 -12.98
C ARG A 98 11.32 2.08 -11.51
N LEU A 99 10.31 2.89 -11.18
CA LEU A 99 10.01 3.25 -9.80
C LEU A 99 9.54 2.02 -9.01
N PRO A 100 9.97 1.87 -7.74
CA PRO A 100 9.50 0.79 -6.87
C PRO A 100 8.08 1.02 -6.35
N GLY A 101 7.51 2.20 -6.60
CA GLY A 101 6.26 2.61 -5.96
C GLY A 101 6.45 2.92 -4.47
N GLY A 102 5.43 3.54 -3.88
CA GLY A 102 5.49 4.00 -2.47
C GLY A 102 4.09 4.18 -1.86
N SER A 103 4.08 4.64 -0.63
CA SER A 103 5.20 5.10 0.19
C SER A 103 6.00 3.95 0.85
N SER A 104 5.50 2.70 0.90
CA SER A 104 6.19 1.54 1.52
C SER A 104 7.19 0.88 0.55
N SER A 105 8.05 1.69 -0.10
CA SER A 105 8.97 1.24 -1.17
C SER A 105 9.97 0.20 -0.69
N GLY A 106 10.67 0.47 0.41
CA GLY A 106 11.63 -0.47 0.98
C GLY A 106 10.99 -1.76 1.47
N SER A 107 9.74 -1.72 1.98
CA SER A 107 9.00 -2.91 2.40
C SER A 107 8.72 -3.85 1.22
N ALA A 108 8.29 -3.30 0.08
CA ALA A 108 8.05 -4.09 -1.13
C ALA A 108 9.35 -4.67 -1.71
N VAL A 109 10.41 -3.86 -1.77
CA VAL A 109 11.71 -4.30 -2.28
C VAL A 109 12.33 -5.36 -1.37
N ALA A 110 12.28 -5.22 -0.04
CA ALA A 110 12.79 -6.21 0.90
C ALA A 110 12.15 -7.60 0.71
N VAL A 111 10.84 -7.63 0.45
CA VAL A 111 10.12 -8.87 0.17
C VAL A 111 10.46 -9.40 -1.23
N ALA A 112 10.42 -8.55 -2.25
CA ALA A 112 10.68 -8.95 -3.63
C ALA A 112 12.12 -9.47 -3.85
N SER A 113 13.09 -8.96 -3.06
CA SER A 113 14.49 -9.40 -3.07
C SER A 113 14.78 -10.58 -2.12
N GLY A 114 13.76 -11.10 -1.42
CA GLY A 114 13.93 -12.20 -0.45
C GLY A 114 14.70 -11.83 0.82
N GLU A 115 14.88 -10.53 1.10
CA GLU A 115 15.54 -10.03 2.30
C GLU A 115 14.62 -10.10 3.54
N ALA A 116 13.31 -10.15 3.34
CA ALA A 116 12.30 -10.40 4.35
C ALA A 116 11.26 -11.39 3.82
N ASP A 117 10.64 -12.17 4.71
CA ASP A 117 9.56 -13.09 4.35
C ASP A 117 8.22 -12.36 4.25
N VAL A 118 8.04 -11.33 5.08
CA VAL A 118 6.87 -10.47 5.16
C VAL A 118 7.33 -9.07 5.54
N ALA A 119 6.59 -8.05 5.12
CA ALA A 119 6.83 -6.68 5.58
C ALA A 119 5.54 -6.01 6.05
N LEU A 120 5.64 -5.19 7.12
CA LEU A 120 4.64 -4.22 7.50
C LEU A 120 4.82 -2.93 6.69
N GLY A 121 3.72 -2.41 6.20
CA GLY A 121 3.61 -1.10 5.56
C GLY A 121 2.40 -0.34 6.07
N THR A 122 2.16 0.86 5.53
CA THR A 122 0.96 1.65 5.76
C THR A 122 0.32 2.02 4.43
N ASP A 123 -1.01 2.07 4.38
CA ASP A 123 -1.78 2.38 3.18
C ASP A 123 -2.86 3.41 3.49
N THR A 124 -2.62 4.65 3.04
CA THR A 124 -3.52 5.81 3.17
C THR A 124 -4.21 6.13 1.85
N GLY A 125 -3.49 5.94 0.73
CA GLY A 125 -4.00 6.15 -0.63
C GLY A 125 -3.56 5.08 -1.62
N GLY A 126 -3.00 3.94 -1.13
CA GLY A 126 -2.46 2.86 -1.94
C GLY A 126 -1.04 2.45 -1.55
N SER A 127 -0.51 2.98 -0.45
CA SER A 127 0.93 2.89 -0.12
C SER A 127 1.44 1.49 0.31
N VAL A 128 0.60 0.48 0.33
CA VAL A 128 0.97 -0.96 0.37
C VAL A 128 0.76 -1.58 -1.00
N ARG A 129 -0.40 -1.35 -1.61
CA ARG A 129 -0.84 -1.96 -2.87
C ARG A 129 -0.03 -1.47 -4.07
N ILE A 130 0.29 -0.17 -4.13
CA ILE A 130 1.08 0.42 -5.22
C ILE A 130 2.51 -0.14 -5.27
N PRO A 131 3.32 -0.11 -4.18
CA PRO A 131 4.65 -0.71 -4.23
C PRO A 131 4.60 -2.22 -4.42
N ALA A 132 3.58 -2.93 -3.91
CA ALA A 132 3.36 -4.34 -4.22
C ALA A 132 3.20 -4.57 -5.73
N ALA A 133 2.34 -3.79 -6.38
CA ALA A 133 2.11 -3.85 -7.83
C ALA A 133 3.37 -3.48 -8.64
N CYS A 134 4.15 -2.49 -8.20
CA CYS A 134 5.37 -2.08 -8.86
C CYS A 134 6.50 -3.11 -8.76
N CYS A 135 6.58 -3.83 -7.64
CA CYS A 135 7.66 -4.80 -7.36
C CYS A 135 7.24 -6.26 -7.60
N GLY A 136 6.02 -6.52 -8.07
CA GLY A 136 5.55 -7.88 -8.38
C GLY A 136 5.34 -8.76 -7.16
N VAL A 137 4.93 -8.21 -6.05
CA VAL A 137 4.61 -8.92 -4.80
C VAL A 137 3.13 -8.72 -4.43
N VAL A 138 2.68 -9.44 -3.43
CA VAL A 138 1.31 -9.32 -2.91
C VAL A 138 1.26 -8.27 -1.81
N GLY A 139 0.23 -7.40 -1.84
CA GLY A 139 0.00 -6.37 -0.84
C GLY A 139 -1.44 -6.38 -0.32
N LEU A 140 -1.62 -6.51 0.99
CA LEU A 140 -2.92 -6.45 1.65
C LEU A 140 -3.07 -5.14 2.43
N LYS A 141 -3.99 -4.30 1.98
CA LYS A 141 -4.53 -3.21 2.79
C LYS A 141 -5.67 -3.76 3.64
N THR A 142 -5.60 -3.61 4.95
CA THR A 142 -6.65 -4.06 5.85
C THR A 142 -7.86 -3.10 5.88
N THR A 143 -8.98 -3.55 6.42
CA THR A 143 -10.12 -2.70 6.77
C THR A 143 -9.63 -1.56 7.69
N TRP A 144 -10.11 -0.35 7.46
CA TRP A 144 -9.81 0.77 8.36
C TRP A 144 -10.27 0.46 9.78
N GLY A 145 -9.37 0.63 10.76
CA GLY A 145 -9.61 0.33 12.17
C GLY A 145 -9.49 -1.14 12.58
N ARG A 146 -9.23 -2.10 11.65
CA ARG A 146 -9.03 -3.51 12.01
C ARG A 146 -7.69 -3.73 12.73
N VAL A 147 -6.61 -3.22 12.17
CA VAL A 147 -5.27 -3.31 12.76
C VAL A 147 -4.99 -2.02 13.52
N PRO A 148 -4.60 -2.10 14.82
CA PRO A 148 -4.25 -0.93 15.61
C PRO A 148 -3.11 -0.12 14.99
N VAL A 149 -3.20 1.21 15.05
CA VAL A 149 -2.21 2.16 14.52
C VAL A 149 -1.41 2.88 15.61
N GLU A 150 -1.56 2.46 16.88
CA GLU A 150 -0.78 3.01 17.99
C GLU A 150 0.71 2.68 17.81
N GLY A 151 1.54 3.73 17.85
CA GLY A 151 2.97 3.63 17.52
C GLY A 151 3.27 3.69 16.03
N VAL A 152 2.29 4.07 15.19
CA VAL A 152 2.48 4.36 13.78
C VAL A 152 2.42 5.88 13.57
N TYR A 153 3.45 6.45 12.92
CA TYR A 153 3.43 7.86 12.56
C TYR A 153 2.33 8.12 11.53
N PRO A 154 1.37 9.00 11.82
CA PRO A 154 0.21 9.17 10.96
C PRO A 154 0.52 10.01 9.72
N LEU A 155 -0.19 9.73 8.60
CA LEU A 155 -0.28 10.63 7.46
C LEU A 155 -1.66 11.29 7.43
N ALA A 156 -2.72 10.48 7.43
CA ALA A 156 -4.11 10.92 7.48
C ALA A 156 -4.92 9.91 8.31
N PRO A 157 -5.12 10.16 9.62
CA PRO A 157 -5.74 9.21 10.56
C PRO A 157 -7.11 8.67 10.13
N SER A 158 -7.89 9.47 9.38
CA SER A 158 -9.20 9.03 8.89
C SER A 158 -9.14 8.03 7.72
N LEU A 159 -7.93 7.76 7.18
CA LEU A 159 -7.67 6.90 6.03
C LEU A 159 -6.55 5.89 6.28
N ASP A 160 -5.66 6.14 7.24
CA ASP A 160 -4.50 5.31 7.53
C ASP A 160 -4.88 3.89 7.92
N THR A 161 -4.20 2.93 7.31
CA THR A 161 -4.26 1.51 7.69
C THR A 161 -2.86 0.91 7.72
N VAL A 162 -2.62 -0.02 8.64
CA VAL A 162 -1.47 -0.92 8.55
C VAL A 162 -1.81 -2.02 7.55
N GLY A 163 -0.85 -2.37 6.70
CA GLY A 163 -1.00 -3.45 5.75
C GLY A 163 0.26 -4.32 5.67
N LEU A 164 0.18 -5.36 4.87
CA LEU A 164 1.19 -6.39 4.74
C LEU A 164 1.64 -6.56 3.30
N LEU A 165 2.92 -6.86 3.13
CA LEU A 165 3.49 -7.26 1.86
C LEU A 165 4.14 -8.64 2.01
N GLY A 166 3.95 -9.50 1.01
CA GLY A 166 4.50 -10.86 0.96
C GLY A 166 4.83 -11.25 -0.48
N ALA A 167 5.75 -12.18 -0.67
CA ALA A 167 6.11 -12.66 -2.00
C ALA A 167 4.92 -13.35 -2.70
N ASP A 168 4.03 -13.94 -1.94
CA ASP A 168 2.83 -14.65 -2.36
C ASP A 168 1.68 -14.41 -1.35
N VAL A 169 0.49 -14.86 -1.69
CA VAL A 169 -0.69 -14.73 -0.82
C VAL A 169 -0.51 -15.52 0.49
N ALA A 170 0.22 -16.63 0.46
CA ALA A 170 0.52 -17.41 1.66
C ALA A 170 1.45 -16.65 2.63
N ALA A 171 2.40 -15.86 2.11
CA ALA A 171 3.25 -15.00 2.92
C ALA A 171 2.42 -13.89 3.61
N VAL A 172 1.49 -13.27 2.88
CA VAL A 172 0.56 -12.26 3.45
C VAL A 172 -0.30 -12.89 4.55
N GLU A 173 -0.83 -14.10 4.35
CA GLU A 173 -1.57 -14.81 5.39
C GLU A 173 -0.70 -15.11 6.62
N ARG A 174 0.54 -15.55 6.42
CA ARG A 174 1.50 -15.72 7.54
C ARG A 174 1.70 -14.40 8.29
N GLY A 175 1.84 -13.29 7.56
CA GLY A 175 1.95 -11.95 8.13
C GLY A 175 0.73 -11.56 8.97
N MET A 176 -0.48 -11.81 8.46
CA MET A 176 -1.71 -11.58 9.24
C MET A 176 -1.73 -12.41 10.53
N ARG A 177 -1.32 -13.68 10.49
CA ARG A 177 -1.22 -14.52 11.69
C ARG A 177 -0.22 -14.02 12.73
N LEU A 178 0.83 -13.31 12.31
CA LEU A 178 1.76 -12.69 13.26
C LEU A 178 1.10 -11.58 14.08
N ILE A 179 0.19 -10.82 13.48
CA ILE A 179 -0.47 -9.68 14.11
C ILE A 179 -1.85 -10.03 14.69
N GLU A 180 -2.51 -11.03 14.10
CA GLU A 180 -3.80 -11.60 14.54
C GLU A 180 -3.69 -13.14 14.56
N PRO A 181 -3.30 -13.77 15.68
CA PRO A 181 -3.00 -15.21 15.71
C PRO A 181 -4.12 -16.16 15.27
N GLY A 182 -5.37 -15.69 15.32
CA GLY A 182 -6.54 -16.45 14.85
C GLY A 182 -6.83 -16.32 13.35
N PHE A 183 -6.06 -15.52 12.60
CA PHE A 183 -6.28 -15.29 11.18
C PHE A 183 -6.06 -16.56 10.36
N ALA A 184 -6.98 -16.87 9.46
CA ALA A 184 -6.85 -17.96 8.48
C ALA A 184 -7.61 -17.61 7.21
N ALA A 185 -7.04 -17.96 6.06
CA ALA A 185 -7.70 -17.79 4.77
C ALA A 185 -9.10 -18.46 4.79
N GLY A 186 -10.13 -17.69 4.47
CA GLY A 186 -11.52 -18.14 4.44
C GLY A 186 -11.89 -18.73 3.08
N SER A 187 -12.91 -19.60 3.06
CA SER A 187 -13.56 -19.98 1.81
C SER A 187 -14.48 -18.86 1.32
N CYS A 188 -14.61 -18.73 0.00
CA CYS A 188 -15.51 -17.75 -0.60
C CYS A 188 -16.12 -18.28 -1.91
N GLU A 189 -17.24 -17.69 -2.31
CA GLU A 189 -17.80 -17.93 -3.64
C GLU A 189 -16.87 -17.23 -4.68
N PRO A 190 -16.40 -17.94 -5.74
CA PRO A 190 -15.51 -17.40 -6.75
C PRO A 190 -16.29 -16.53 -7.76
N ARG A 191 -16.86 -15.43 -7.30
CA ARG A 191 -17.64 -14.45 -8.07
C ARG A 191 -17.21 -13.05 -7.72
N VAL A 192 -17.02 -12.20 -8.73
CA VAL A 192 -16.61 -10.80 -8.56
C VAL A 192 -17.41 -9.87 -9.49
N ALA A 193 -17.66 -8.64 -9.04
CA ALA A 193 -17.97 -7.55 -9.95
C ALA A 193 -16.64 -7.03 -10.53
N ARG A 194 -16.47 -7.19 -11.85
CA ARG A 194 -15.32 -6.70 -12.60
C ARG A 194 -15.51 -5.22 -12.92
N VAL A 195 -14.89 -4.36 -12.14
CA VAL A 195 -15.00 -2.90 -12.28
C VAL A 195 -14.11 -2.42 -13.43
N ARG A 196 -14.67 -1.62 -14.33
CA ARG A 196 -13.94 -0.97 -15.41
C ARG A 196 -14.13 0.54 -15.37
N PRO A 197 -13.05 1.33 -15.43
CA PRO A 197 -13.18 2.76 -15.74
C PRO A 197 -13.81 2.93 -17.14
N GLU A 198 -14.83 3.78 -17.27
CA GLU A 198 -15.48 3.98 -18.56
C GLU A 198 -14.71 4.95 -19.45
N THR A 199 -14.13 5.98 -18.87
CA THR A 199 -13.45 7.08 -19.60
C THR A 199 -12.11 7.45 -19.01
N ASP A 200 -12.04 7.76 -17.71
CA ASP A 200 -10.86 8.21 -16.99
C ASP A 200 -10.80 7.52 -15.61
N PRO A 201 -9.67 6.94 -15.22
CA PRO A 201 -8.40 6.89 -15.97
C PRO A 201 -8.43 5.87 -17.11
N GLN A 202 -7.68 6.17 -18.20
CA GLN A 202 -7.41 5.17 -19.23
C GLN A 202 -6.46 4.11 -18.67
N VAL A 203 -6.91 2.87 -18.69
CA VAL A 203 -6.09 1.69 -18.33
C VAL A 203 -5.50 1.08 -19.59
N ASP A 204 -4.21 0.72 -19.52
CA ASP A 204 -3.54 0.01 -20.61
C ASP A 204 -4.31 -1.29 -20.95
N ALA A 205 -4.55 -1.52 -22.23
CA ALA A 205 -5.28 -2.69 -22.70
C ALA A 205 -4.62 -4.02 -22.31
N ALA A 206 -3.28 -4.06 -22.22
CA ALA A 206 -2.55 -5.24 -21.75
C ALA A 206 -2.79 -5.50 -20.24
N VAL A 207 -2.95 -4.45 -19.41
CA VAL A 207 -3.33 -4.60 -18.00
C VAL A 207 -4.73 -5.19 -17.89
N GLU A 208 -5.70 -4.65 -18.65
CA GLU A 208 -7.08 -5.14 -18.66
C GLU A 208 -7.15 -6.60 -19.09
N ALA A 209 -6.44 -6.95 -20.19
CA ALA A 209 -6.39 -8.30 -20.73
C ALA A 209 -5.76 -9.30 -19.74
N ALA A 210 -4.67 -8.91 -19.06
CA ALA A 210 -4.00 -9.74 -18.06
C ALA A 210 -4.91 -10.08 -16.88
N ILE A 211 -5.67 -9.09 -16.40
CA ILE A 211 -6.63 -9.29 -15.31
C ILE A 211 -7.77 -10.21 -15.72
N ASP A 212 -8.32 -9.99 -16.92
CA ASP A 212 -9.41 -10.85 -17.44
C ASP A 212 -8.93 -12.30 -17.65
N ALA A 213 -7.71 -12.46 -18.16
CA ALA A 213 -7.10 -13.79 -18.34
C ALA A 213 -6.89 -14.51 -16.99
N ALA A 214 -6.43 -13.79 -15.96
CA ALA A 214 -6.23 -14.36 -14.63
C ALA A 214 -7.57 -14.79 -13.98
N LEU A 215 -8.60 -13.94 -14.07
CA LEU A 215 -9.93 -14.28 -13.57
C LEU A 215 -10.56 -15.46 -14.31
N ALA A 216 -10.37 -15.51 -15.64
CA ALA A 216 -10.85 -16.63 -16.47
C ALA A 216 -10.10 -17.94 -16.18
N ALA A 217 -8.76 -17.90 -16.04
CA ALA A 217 -7.96 -19.07 -15.66
C ALA A 217 -8.40 -19.65 -14.31
N ALA A 218 -8.77 -18.78 -13.37
CA ALA A 218 -9.32 -19.19 -12.09
C ALA A 218 -10.81 -19.63 -12.17
N GLY A 219 -11.46 -19.59 -13.32
CA GLY A 219 -12.88 -19.94 -13.44
C GLY A 219 -13.82 -19.04 -12.65
N ILE A 220 -13.38 -17.80 -12.35
CA ILE A 220 -14.17 -16.86 -11.57
C ILE A 220 -15.30 -16.29 -12.41
N VAL A 221 -16.53 -16.36 -11.89
CA VAL A 221 -17.70 -15.73 -12.52
C VAL A 221 -17.58 -14.21 -12.37
N THR A 222 -17.56 -13.50 -13.51
CA THR A 222 -17.44 -12.05 -13.55
C THR A 222 -18.73 -11.39 -14.05
N ARG A 223 -19.12 -10.30 -13.41
CA ARG A 223 -20.16 -9.38 -13.88
C ARG A 223 -19.51 -8.02 -14.13
N GLN A 224 -19.50 -7.57 -15.37
CA GLN A 224 -18.93 -6.27 -15.73
C GLN A 224 -19.76 -5.13 -15.11
N VAL A 225 -19.09 -4.17 -14.51
CA VAL A 225 -19.72 -2.99 -13.89
C VAL A 225 -18.89 -1.73 -14.18
N PRO A 226 -19.55 -0.58 -14.40
CA PRO A 226 -18.84 0.69 -14.49
C PRO A 226 -18.15 1.03 -13.18
N GLY A 227 -17.04 1.75 -13.26
CA GLY A 227 -16.36 2.30 -12.09
C GLY A 227 -17.10 3.52 -11.51
N PRO A 228 -16.70 3.97 -10.32
CA PRO A 228 -17.11 5.27 -9.82
C PRO A 228 -16.39 6.36 -10.62
N ASP A 229 -16.72 7.64 -10.35
CA ASP A 229 -15.89 8.75 -10.81
C ASP A 229 -14.53 8.69 -10.07
N PHE A 230 -13.55 7.98 -10.68
CA PHE A 230 -12.23 7.79 -10.10
C PHE A 230 -11.47 9.11 -9.92
N ALA A 231 -11.64 10.07 -10.84
CA ALA A 231 -10.99 11.37 -10.75
C ALA A 231 -11.51 12.16 -9.55
N ALA A 232 -12.84 12.24 -9.39
CA ALA A 232 -13.47 12.89 -8.25
C ALA A 232 -13.14 12.20 -6.93
N ALA A 233 -13.13 10.85 -6.89
CA ALA A 233 -12.77 10.09 -5.72
C ALA A 233 -11.30 10.33 -5.32
N SER A 234 -10.37 10.34 -6.29
CA SER A 234 -8.95 10.61 -6.05
C SER A 234 -8.72 12.04 -5.57
N ALA A 235 -9.38 13.03 -6.17
CA ALA A 235 -9.30 14.43 -5.74
C ALA A 235 -9.82 14.62 -4.31
N ALA A 236 -10.94 14.00 -3.97
CA ALA A 236 -11.49 14.05 -2.61
C ALA A 236 -10.55 13.39 -1.58
N ALA A 237 -9.97 12.24 -1.92
CA ALA A 237 -8.98 11.58 -1.06
C ALA A 237 -7.76 12.47 -0.84
N SER A 238 -7.24 13.12 -1.89
CA SER A 238 -6.11 14.05 -1.79
C SER A 238 -6.42 15.21 -0.84
N VAL A 239 -7.58 15.85 -0.96
CA VAL A 239 -7.98 16.94 -0.04
C VAL A 239 -8.00 16.47 1.42
N LEU A 240 -8.55 15.28 1.71
CA LEU A 240 -8.59 14.75 3.07
C LEU A 240 -7.19 14.39 3.58
N ILE A 241 -6.36 13.78 2.73
CA ILE A 241 -4.97 13.47 3.06
C ILE A 241 -4.20 14.76 3.34
N ASP A 242 -4.32 15.77 2.48
CA ASP A 242 -3.57 17.01 2.58
C ASP A 242 -3.88 17.75 3.89
N VAL A 243 -5.16 17.92 4.24
CA VAL A 243 -5.53 18.63 5.46
C VAL A 243 -5.08 17.88 6.72
N GLU A 244 -5.22 16.56 6.77
CA GLU A 244 -4.80 15.76 7.91
C GLU A 244 -3.26 15.67 8.00
N ALA A 245 -2.57 15.50 6.86
CA ALA A 245 -1.12 15.52 6.79
C ALA A 245 -0.53 16.87 7.24
N TYR A 246 -1.17 17.99 6.90
CA TYR A 246 -0.77 19.30 7.42
C TYR A 246 -0.92 19.36 8.93
N GLN A 247 -2.06 18.95 9.49
CA GLN A 247 -2.28 18.95 10.95
C GLN A 247 -1.22 18.12 11.71
N VAL A 248 -0.80 17.00 11.12
CA VAL A 248 0.26 16.17 11.69
C VAL A 248 1.65 16.81 11.58
N ASN A 249 1.93 17.53 10.50
CA ASN A 249 3.28 17.96 10.11
C ASN A 249 3.49 19.48 10.18
N GLU A 250 2.53 20.29 10.64
CA GLU A 250 2.65 21.76 10.68
C GLU A 250 3.87 22.25 11.49
N TYR A 251 4.31 21.47 12.47
CA TYR A 251 5.50 21.76 13.27
C TYR A 251 6.81 21.72 12.46
N LEU A 252 6.79 21.17 11.24
CA LEU A 252 7.93 21.15 10.31
C LEU A 252 8.00 22.42 9.42
N MET A 253 7.00 23.31 9.46
CA MET A 253 6.99 24.53 8.66
C MET A 253 8.24 25.42 8.85
N PRO A 254 8.81 25.56 10.06
CA PRO A 254 10.07 26.29 10.26
C PRO A 254 11.28 25.65 9.53
N ASP A 255 11.24 24.35 9.28
CA ASP A 255 12.30 23.57 8.62
C ASP A 255 11.97 23.26 7.16
N LEU A 256 10.98 23.91 6.56
CA LEU A 256 10.42 23.58 5.22
C LEU A 256 11.51 23.43 4.14
N ALA A 257 12.53 24.31 4.13
CA ALA A 257 13.62 24.25 3.18
C ALA A 257 14.50 22.98 3.26
N ARG A 258 14.37 22.20 4.32
CA ARG A 258 15.12 20.95 4.57
C ARG A 258 14.34 19.70 4.16
N LEU A 259 13.04 19.83 3.87
CA LEU A 259 12.20 18.75 3.40
C LEU A 259 12.47 18.46 1.92
N SER A 260 11.94 17.35 1.41
CA SER A 260 11.99 17.04 -0.01
C SER A 260 11.27 18.11 -0.85
N PRO A 261 11.64 18.31 -2.12
CA PRO A 261 10.95 19.27 -3.00
C PRO A 261 9.44 19.03 -3.11
N TYR A 262 9.00 17.79 -2.95
CA TYR A 262 7.58 17.43 -2.92
C TYR A 262 6.90 18.02 -1.68
N ASN A 263 7.45 17.81 -0.48
CA ASN A 263 6.87 18.30 0.76
C ASN A 263 7.05 19.81 0.96
N GLN A 264 8.12 20.41 0.40
CA GLN A 264 8.29 21.87 0.35
C GLN A 264 7.12 22.57 -0.35
N ARG A 265 6.56 21.94 -1.39
CA ARG A 265 5.39 22.45 -2.10
C ARG A 265 4.09 22.07 -1.40
N ASN A 266 3.91 20.79 -1.08
CA ASN A 266 2.61 20.29 -0.62
C ASN A 266 2.24 20.73 0.78
N LEU A 267 3.20 20.90 1.70
CA LEU A 267 2.89 21.29 3.08
C LEU A 267 2.25 22.70 3.17
N PRO A 268 2.75 23.75 2.47
CA PRO A 268 2.07 25.03 2.39
C PRO A 268 0.75 24.99 1.60
N GLU A 269 0.65 24.17 0.52
CA GLU A 269 -0.59 24.02 -0.25
C GLU A 269 -1.69 23.38 0.61
N ALA A 270 -1.34 22.37 1.43
CA ALA A 270 -2.24 21.72 2.36
C ALA A 270 -2.77 22.66 3.46
N ALA A 271 -1.93 23.59 3.93
CA ALA A 271 -2.33 24.64 4.86
C ALA A 271 -3.44 25.56 4.31
N ALA A 272 -3.53 25.67 2.98
CA ALA A 272 -4.52 26.53 2.30
C ALA A 272 -5.84 25.80 1.99
N VAL A 273 -5.98 24.52 2.31
CA VAL A 273 -7.23 23.75 2.12
C VAL A 273 -8.33 24.35 2.99
N THR A 274 -9.44 24.71 2.35
CA THR A 274 -10.56 25.38 3.02
C THR A 274 -11.56 24.39 3.62
N PRO A 275 -12.34 24.78 4.66
CA PRO A 275 -13.42 23.96 5.19
C PRO A 275 -14.46 23.53 4.14
N ASP A 276 -14.73 24.36 3.14
CA ASP A 276 -15.66 24.05 2.04
C ASP A 276 -15.11 22.93 1.15
N GLN A 277 -13.81 22.92 0.87
CA GLN A 277 -13.15 21.83 0.14
C GLN A 277 -13.22 20.53 0.93
N VAL A 278 -12.97 20.55 2.24
CA VAL A 278 -13.12 19.39 3.12
C VAL A 278 -14.56 18.88 3.14
N ALA A 279 -15.54 19.78 3.24
CA ALA A 279 -16.96 19.43 3.20
C ALA A 279 -17.35 18.79 1.85
N ALA A 280 -16.85 19.32 0.73
CA ALA A 280 -17.05 18.74 -0.60
C ALA A 280 -16.40 17.35 -0.72
N ALA A 281 -15.17 17.18 -0.26
CA ALA A 281 -14.47 15.90 -0.24
C ALA A 281 -15.22 14.83 0.59
N ASN A 282 -15.78 15.22 1.75
CA ASN A 282 -16.58 14.30 2.55
C ASN A 282 -17.91 13.91 1.89
N ARG A 283 -18.54 14.79 1.09
CA ARG A 283 -19.71 14.40 0.27
C ARG A 283 -19.32 13.36 -0.77
N THR A 284 -18.21 13.57 -1.47
CA THR A 284 -17.69 12.59 -2.44
C THR A 284 -17.34 11.26 -1.75
N ARG A 285 -16.72 11.31 -0.55
CA ARG A 285 -16.46 10.12 0.27
C ARG A 285 -17.74 9.33 0.58
N ALA A 286 -18.84 10.02 0.91
CA ALA A 286 -20.13 9.39 1.15
C ALA A 286 -20.66 8.69 -0.12
N SER A 287 -20.64 9.37 -1.26
CA SER A 287 -21.07 8.79 -2.55
C SER A 287 -20.23 7.58 -2.97
N VAL A 288 -18.91 7.62 -2.75
CA VAL A 288 -18.02 6.47 -3.01
C VAL A 288 -18.37 5.28 -2.10
N ARG A 289 -18.64 5.53 -0.82
CA ARG A 289 -19.07 4.48 0.12
C ARG A 289 -20.40 3.84 -0.30
N GLU A 290 -21.36 4.65 -0.73
CA GLU A 290 -22.66 4.17 -1.21
C GLU A 290 -22.51 3.33 -2.49
N TRP A 291 -21.63 3.76 -3.42
CA TRP A 291 -21.32 3.00 -4.63
C TRP A 291 -20.77 1.62 -4.29
N PHE A 292 -19.74 1.54 -3.42
CA PHE A 292 -19.18 0.26 -2.99
C PHE A 292 -20.22 -0.61 -2.28
N ALA A 293 -21.00 -0.05 -1.36
CA ALA A 293 -22.03 -0.78 -0.62
C ALA A 293 -23.08 -1.38 -1.58
N GLY A 294 -23.51 -0.63 -2.59
CA GLY A 294 -24.48 -1.09 -3.59
C GLY A 294 -23.95 -2.24 -4.45
N LEU A 295 -22.66 -2.28 -4.77
CA LEU A 295 -22.05 -3.38 -5.51
C LEU A 295 -21.79 -4.60 -4.61
N LEU A 296 -21.18 -4.40 -3.45
CA LEU A 296 -20.84 -5.47 -2.50
C LEU A 296 -22.06 -6.14 -1.86
N ALA A 297 -23.24 -5.51 -1.93
CA ALA A 297 -24.50 -6.16 -1.58
C ALA A 297 -24.95 -7.23 -2.59
N ARG A 298 -24.38 -7.22 -3.81
CA ARG A 298 -24.73 -8.14 -4.92
C ARG A 298 -23.63 -9.12 -5.22
N ASP A 299 -22.38 -8.68 -5.15
CA ASP A 299 -21.19 -9.47 -5.45
C ASP A 299 -20.28 -9.44 -4.23
N PRO A 300 -19.76 -10.59 -3.77
CA PRO A 300 -18.97 -10.66 -2.54
C PRO A 300 -17.66 -9.88 -2.63
N PHE A 301 -17.16 -9.68 -3.86
CA PHE A 301 -15.89 -8.98 -4.12
C PHE A 301 -15.97 -8.15 -5.40
N LEU A 302 -15.10 -7.15 -5.47
CA LEU A 302 -14.82 -6.39 -6.67
C LEU A 302 -13.42 -6.75 -7.18
N ALA A 303 -13.24 -6.73 -8.50
CA ALA A 303 -11.95 -6.97 -9.15
C ALA A 303 -11.64 -5.83 -10.13
N MET A 304 -10.45 -5.26 -10.03
CA MET A 304 -9.99 -4.17 -10.89
C MET A 304 -8.46 -4.12 -10.94
N PRO A 305 -7.83 -3.35 -11.86
CA PRO A 305 -6.40 -3.12 -11.80
C PRO A 305 -5.97 -2.36 -10.54
N THR A 306 -4.74 -2.62 -10.06
CA THR A 306 -4.11 -1.79 -9.02
C THR A 306 -3.49 -0.54 -9.64
N LEU A 307 -2.84 -0.68 -10.79
CA LEU A 307 -2.21 0.40 -11.56
C LEU A 307 -2.84 0.49 -12.96
N VAL A 308 -2.82 1.68 -13.54
CA VAL A 308 -3.34 1.91 -14.90
C VAL A 308 -2.41 1.38 -16.01
N SER A 309 -1.13 1.14 -15.70
CA SER A 309 -0.10 0.70 -16.64
C SER A 309 1.02 -0.03 -15.92
N ALA A 310 2.10 -0.40 -16.65
CA ALA A 310 3.35 -0.83 -16.03
C ALA A 310 3.88 0.18 -15.01
N PRO A 311 4.71 -0.24 -14.03
CA PRO A 311 5.40 0.68 -13.13
C PRO A 311 6.10 1.80 -13.91
N PRO A 312 6.02 3.08 -13.48
CA PRO A 312 6.58 4.21 -14.22
C PRO A 312 8.10 4.09 -14.38
N LEU A 313 8.62 4.52 -15.53
CA LEU A 313 10.06 4.68 -15.73
C LEU A 313 10.60 5.83 -14.85
N ILE A 314 11.81 5.67 -14.34
CA ILE A 314 12.53 6.74 -13.64
C ILE A 314 12.75 7.89 -14.63
N GLY A 315 12.31 9.10 -14.28
CA GLY A 315 12.37 10.27 -15.17
C GLY A 315 11.37 10.26 -16.33
N GLY A 316 10.51 9.26 -16.40
CA GLY A 316 9.45 9.16 -17.41
C GLY A 316 8.24 10.08 -17.13
N PRO A 317 7.21 10.01 -17.97
CA PRO A 317 5.98 10.80 -17.77
C PRO A 317 5.29 10.43 -16.47
N ARG A 318 4.58 11.39 -15.88
CA ARG A 318 3.79 11.15 -14.67
C ARG A 318 2.59 10.26 -14.98
N ILE A 319 2.43 9.20 -14.20
CA ILE A 319 1.30 8.28 -14.25
C ILE A 319 0.50 8.42 -12.95
N PRO A 320 -0.84 8.43 -12.99
CA PRO A 320 -1.67 8.57 -11.79
C PRO A 320 -1.67 7.24 -10.99
N LEU A 321 -0.68 7.05 -10.12
CA LEU A 321 -0.48 5.80 -9.38
C LEU A 321 -1.61 5.48 -8.38
N THR A 322 -2.25 6.52 -7.84
CA THR A 322 -3.21 6.38 -6.73
C THR A 322 -4.68 6.32 -7.17
N VAL A 323 -4.97 6.63 -8.43
CA VAL A 323 -6.33 6.85 -8.93
C VAL A 323 -7.23 5.61 -8.74
N LEU A 324 -6.69 4.40 -8.89
CA LEU A 324 -7.43 3.14 -8.74
C LEU A 324 -7.40 2.60 -7.29
N THR A 325 -6.52 3.11 -6.43
CA THR A 325 -6.38 2.62 -5.05
C THR A 325 -7.10 3.48 -4.03
N MET A 326 -7.12 4.81 -4.21
CA MET A 326 -7.75 5.77 -3.29
C MET A 326 -9.23 5.54 -3.00
N PRO A 327 -10.08 5.09 -3.95
CA PRO A 327 -11.49 4.84 -3.64
C PRO A 327 -11.69 3.83 -2.52
N ALA A 328 -10.88 2.76 -2.45
CA ALA A 328 -10.96 1.79 -1.36
C ALA A 328 -10.53 2.39 0.00
N ASN A 329 -9.57 3.33 0.00
CA ASN A 329 -9.21 4.08 1.22
C ASN A 329 -10.36 4.97 1.69
N LEU A 330 -10.98 5.75 0.79
CA LEU A 330 -12.13 6.59 1.10
C LEU A 330 -13.28 5.80 1.72
N ALA A 331 -13.51 4.59 1.22
CA ALA A 331 -14.55 3.71 1.73
C ALA A 331 -14.13 2.96 3.01
N GLY A 332 -12.84 2.90 3.35
CA GLY A 332 -12.31 2.15 4.49
C GLY A 332 -12.28 0.63 4.27
N LEU A 333 -12.34 0.18 3.02
CA LEU A 333 -12.48 -1.23 2.65
C LEU A 333 -11.13 -1.96 2.61
N PRO A 334 -11.10 -3.27 2.90
CA PRO A 334 -9.92 -4.11 2.68
C PRO A 334 -9.70 -4.32 1.18
N ALA A 335 -8.43 -4.39 0.78
CA ALA A 335 -8.06 -4.64 -0.60
C ALA A 335 -6.75 -5.44 -0.71
N LEU A 336 -6.75 -6.46 -1.55
CA LEU A 336 -5.60 -7.30 -1.86
C LEU A 336 -5.13 -7.01 -3.28
N ALA A 337 -3.87 -6.60 -3.44
CA ALA A 337 -3.20 -6.48 -4.73
C ALA A 337 -2.29 -7.69 -4.93
N LEU A 338 -2.40 -8.37 -6.06
CA LEU A 338 -1.58 -9.53 -6.38
C LEU A 338 -1.10 -9.48 -7.84
N PRO A 339 0.14 -9.92 -8.13
CA PRO A 339 0.67 -9.94 -9.48
C PRO A 339 -0.03 -11.01 -10.32
N VAL A 340 -0.31 -10.68 -11.58
CA VAL A 340 -0.84 -11.61 -12.58
C VAL A 340 -0.01 -11.52 -13.87
N PRO A 341 0.23 -12.64 -14.59
CA PRO A 341 1.07 -12.65 -15.79
C PRO A 341 0.43 -11.88 -16.95
N GLY A 342 1.23 -11.53 -17.96
CA GLY A 342 0.75 -10.96 -19.22
C GLY A 342 0.55 -9.44 -19.22
N GLY A 343 1.09 -8.73 -18.23
CA GLY A 343 1.03 -7.27 -18.21
C GLY A 343 1.95 -6.60 -19.25
N PRO A 344 1.89 -5.25 -19.33
CA PRO A 344 2.63 -4.50 -20.32
C PRO A 344 4.14 -4.54 -20.06
N ALA A 345 4.94 -4.36 -21.13
CA ALA A 345 6.40 -4.38 -21.10
C ALA A 345 7.03 -5.69 -20.58
N GLY A 346 6.30 -6.82 -20.64
CA GLY A 346 6.78 -8.11 -20.15
C GLY A 346 6.79 -8.25 -18.62
N LEU A 347 6.22 -7.27 -17.91
CA LEU A 347 6.09 -7.27 -16.46
C LEU A 347 4.71 -7.82 -16.04
N PRO A 348 4.53 -8.30 -14.81
CA PRO A 348 3.21 -8.65 -14.32
C PRO A 348 2.30 -7.41 -14.25
N ALA A 349 1.02 -7.59 -14.56
CA ALA A 349 0.00 -6.65 -14.12
C ALA A 349 -0.34 -6.93 -12.63
N SER A 350 -1.14 -6.06 -12.02
CA SER A 350 -1.58 -6.29 -10.63
C SER A 350 -3.10 -6.22 -10.54
N LEU A 351 -3.70 -7.35 -10.20
CA LEU A 351 -5.12 -7.46 -9.87
C LEU A 351 -5.36 -6.94 -8.47
N GLN A 352 -6.32 -6.03 -8.30
CA GLN A 352 -6.83 -5.59 -7.02
C GLN A 352 -8.19 -6.23 -6.74
N LEU A 353 -8.29 -6.99 -5.66
CA LEU A 353 -9.53 -7.53 -5.11
C LEU A 353 -9.96 -6.68 -3.92
N ILE A 354 -11.24 -6.28 -3.86
CA ILE A 354 -11.80 -5.45 -2.79
C ILE A 354 -13.02 -6.16 -2.21
N GLY A 355 -13.14 -6.21 -0.89
CA GLY A 355 -14.24 -6.86 -0.18
C GLY A 355 -14.94 -5.96 0.81
N LEU A 356 -15.92 -6.50 1.50
CA LEU A 356 -16.62 -5.84 2.61
C LEU A 356 -15.67 -5.57 3.79
N PRO A 357 -15.98 -4.60 4.65
CA PRO A 357 -15.23 -4.43 5.89
C PRO A 357 -15.14 -5.74 6.67
N GLY A 358 -13.94 -6.14 7.10
CA GLY A 358 -13.71 -7.36 7.85
C GLY A 358 -13.67 -8.65 7.01
N SER A 359 -13.56 -8.56 5.66
CA SER A 359 -13.51 -9.74 4.79
C SER A 359 -12.10 -10.14 4.34
N GLU A 360 -11.07 -9.78 5.10
CA GLU A 360 -9.67 -10.08 4.73
C GLU A 360 -9.40 -11.58 4.60
N GLU A 361 -10.02 -12.41 5.44
CA GLU A 361 -9.89 -13.87 5.38
C GLU A 361 -10.38 -14.42 4.03
N GLN A 362 -11.54 -13.94 3.58
CA GLN A 362 -12.14 -14.33 2.30
C GLN A 362 -11.37 -13.74 1.12
N LEU A 363 -10.86 -12.49 1.23
CA LEU A 363 -10.00 -11.88 0.22
C LEU A 363 -8.69 -12.67 0.03
N VAL A 364 -8.05 -13.06 1.12
CA VAL A 364 -6.85 -13.90 1.09
C VAL A 364 -7.18 -15.27 0.49
N GLY A 365 -8.33 -15.86 0.83
CA GLY A 365 -8.81 -17.12 0.23
C GLY A 365 -9.02 -17.01 -1.28
N LEU A 366 -9.68 -15.94 -1.74
CA LEU A 366 -9.87 -15.67 -3.17
C LEU A 366 -8.53 -15.41 -3.88
N GLY A 367 -7.64 -14.64 -3.24
CA GLY A 367 -6.30 -14.38 -3.76
C GLY A 367 -5.49 -15.66 -3.98
N ARG A 368 -5.50 -16.60 -3.03
CA ARG A 368 -4.87 -17.92 -3.16
C ARG A 368 -5.44 -18.73 -4.34
N PHE A 369 -6.75 -18.65 -4.51
CA PHE A 369 -7.43 -19.35 -5.61
C PHE A 369 -6.98 -18.81 -6.96
N VAL A 370 -6.91 -17.47 -7.12
CA VAL A 370 -6.37 -16.84 -8.35
C VAL A 370 -4.89 -17.18 -8.55
N GLU A 371 -4.06 -17.02 -7.51
CA GLU A 371 -2.62 -17.27 -7.56
C GLU A 371 -2.31 -18.70 -8.00
N ALA A 372 -3.00 -19.70 -7.45
CA ALA A 372 -2.84 -21.10 -7.83
C ALA A 372 -3.24 -21.35 -9.28
N ALA A 373 -4.29 -20.72 -9.77
CA ALA A 373 -4.76 -20.88 -11.13
C ALA A 373 -3.79 -20.29 -12.18
N VAL A 374 -3.23 -19.10 -11.91
CA VAL A 374 -2.27 -18.47 -12.84
C VAL A 374 -0.89 -19.13 -12.80
N ALA A 375 -0.54 -19.83 -11.71
CA ALA A 375 0.70 -20.61 -11.63
C ALA A 375 0.62 -21.97 -12.35
N ALA A 376 -0.59 -22.48 -12.61
CA ALA A 376 -0.82 -23.76 -13.26
C ALA A 376 -0.93 -23.66 -14.79
N GLY A 377 -1.10 -22.47 -15.35
CA GLY A 377 -1.22 -22.18 -16.79
C GLY A 377 0.03 -21.55 -17.36
#